data_562ade99ecca72886c9bc60732bdbe42
#
_entry.id   562ade99ecca72886c9bc60732bdbe42
#
_cell.length_a   1.000
_cell.length_b   1.000
_cell.length_c   1.000
_cell.angle_alpha   90.00
_cell.angle_beta   90.00
_cell.angle_gamma   90.00
#
_symmetry.space_group_name_H-M   'P 1'
#
loop_
_entity.id
_entity.type
_entity.pdbx_description
1 polymer ?
#
loop_
_entity_poly.entity_id
_entity_poly.type
_entity_poly.pdbx_seq_one_letter_code
_entity_poly.pdbx_strand_id
1 'polypeptide(L)'
;MTPMNKIAFLLAIAYALVAGPAYAQQQFKVLVAAIPNKYHNDYAVVAKPAFEQMARRHNFEMTWAWNTMPFDADLAGYDAIVFLNTPGEELKGEQRQRLENYVRAGGGVVAVHRALIATPDQWPWFERLIGRPFRTHPYIQTGVIEVVDRNFPATFALPYRWLWTDEWYEYGEPYSPDLKVVLTVDESTYDPTLIWPGQKAEGMGKHHPVAWYHRFDGGRIFVTALGHTPELYNDSVYLEHIYGGIYWAATGRGIQRK
;
A
#
# COMPACT_ATOMS: atom_id res chain seq x y z
N MET A 1 -16.43 20.60 -86.15
CA MET A 1 -15.44 19.81 -85.43
C MET A 1 -15.35 20.37 -84.02
N THR A 2 -16.04 19.73 -83.08
CA THR A 2 -16.11 20.12 -81.66
C THR A 2 -15.17 19.27 -80.85
N PRO A 3 -14.36 19.80 -79.90
CA PRO A 3 -13.48 19.00 -79.08
C PRO A 3 -14.22 18.37 -77.89
N MET A 4 -14.00 17.08 -77.72
CA MET A 4 -14.48 16.30 -76.57
C MET A 4 -13.69 16.62 -75.29
N ASN A 5 -14.40 17.11 -74.29
CA ASN A 5 -13.88 17.30 -72.93
C ASN A 5 -13.77 15.92 -72.24
N LYS A 6 -12.54 15.54 -71.88
CA LYS A 6 -12.28 14.39 -71.02
C LYS A 6 -12.40 14.84 -69.56
N ILE A 7 -13.44 14.41 -68.88
CA ILE A 7 -13.60 14.56 -67.41
C ILE A 7 -12.85 13.43 -66.76
N ALA A 8 -11.79 13.76 -66.06
CA ALA A 8 -11.04 12.81 -65.21
C ALA A 8 -11.72 12.73 -63.84
N PHE A 9 -12.26 11.56 -63.48
CA PHE A 9 -12.77 11.25 -62.16
C PHE A 9 -11.59 10.90 -61.25
N LEU A 10 -11.27 11.77 -60.28
CA LEU A 10 -10.35 11.48 -59.19
C LEU A 10 -11.14 10.75 -58.09
N LEU A 11 -10.91 9.44 -57.95
CA LEU A 11 -11.36 8.66 -56.79
C LEU A 11 -10.47 9.01 -55.57
N ALA A 12 -10.96 9.77 -54.61
CA ALA A 12 -10.36 9.94 -53.34
C ALA A 12 -10.71 8.72 -52.45
N ILE A 13 -9.75 7.82 -52.25
CA ILE A 13 -9.87 6.72 -51.27
C ILE A 13 -9.64 7.32 -49.89
N ALA A 14 -10.73 7.53 -49.14
CA ALA A 14 -10.67 7.90 -47.72
C ALA A 14 -10.27 6.66 -46.92
N TYR A 15 -9.03 6.61 -46.46
CA TYR A 15 -8.62 5.65 -45.42
C TYR A 15 -9.27 6.04 -44.10
N ALA A 16 -10.36 5.39 -43.72
CA ALA A 16 -10.87 5.44 -42.37
C ALA A 16 -9.87 4.69 -41.47
N LEU A 17 -9.07 5.45 -40.74
CA LEU A 17 -8.32 4.93 -39.60
C LEU A 17 -9.34 4.42 -38.58
N VAL A 18 -9.58 3.12 -38.57
CA VAL A 18 -10.26 2.44 -37.48
C VAL A 18 -9.34 2.54 -36.28
N ALA A 19 -9.52 3.58 -35.46
CA ALA A 19 -8.91 3.64 -34.13
C ALA A 19 -9.46 2.45 -33.36
N GLY A 20 -8.65 1.41 -33.19
CA GLY A 20 -8.95 0.33 -32.26
C GLY A 20 -9.18 0.92 -30.86
N PRO A 21 -9.85 0.19 -29.94
CA PRO A 21 -10.07 0.68 -28.61
C PRO A 21 -8.72 1.10 -28.02
N ALA A 22 -8.60 2.41 -27.77
CA ALA A 22 -7.43 2.95 -27.08
C ALA A 22 -7.46 2.36 -25.68
N TYR A 23 -6.74 1.26 -25.45
CA TYR A 23 -6.48 0.78 -24.11
C TYR A 23 -5.78 1.92 -23.36
N ALA A 24 -6.44 2.45 -22.35
CA ALA A 24 -5.85 3.50 -21.53
C ALA A 24 -4.51 2.99 -21.00
N GLN A 25 -3.45 3.76 -21.23
CA GLN A 25 -2.13 3.41 -20.71
C GLN A 25 -2.23 3.21 -19.20
N GLN A 26 -1.69 2.11 -18.69
CA GLN A 26 -1.66 1.83 -17.26
C GLN A 26 -0.91 2.94 -16.52
N GLN A 27 -1.42 3.32 -15.34
CA GLN A 27 -0.88 4.45 -14.60
C GLN A 27 0.49 4.15 -13.97
N PHE A 28 0.64 2.93 -13.43
CA PHE A 28 1.84 2.45 -12.74
C PHE A 28 1.78 0.93 -12.58
N LYS A 29 2.88 0.34 -12.13
CA LYS A 29 3.03 -1.10 -11.91
C LYS A 29 3.36 -1.42 -10.45
N VAL A 30 2.65 -2.39 -9.88
CA VAL A 30 2.75 -2.77 -8.46
C VAL A 30 3.12 -4.24 -8.31
N LEU A 31 4.09 -4.53 -7.45
CA LEU A 31 4.33 -5.87 -6.92
C LEU A 31 3.63 -6.00 -5.56
N VAL A 32 2.75 -6.96 -5.40
CA VAL A 32 2.12 -7.29 -4.12
C VAL A 32 2.73 -8.58 -3.59
N ALA A 33 3.57 -8.48 -2.57
CA ALA A 33 4.09 -9.61 -1.82
C ALA A 33 3.08 -9.99 -0.72
N ALA A 34 2.36 -11.09 -0.93
CA ALA A 34 1.35 -11.62 -0.02
C ALA A 34 1.72 -13.05 0.35
N ILE A 35 2.79 -13.19 1.14
CA ILE A 35 3.39 -14.47 1.51
C ILE A 35 2.70 -14.99 2.78
N PRO A 36 1.99 -16.12 2.71
CA PRO A 36 1.37 -16.72 3.90
C PRO A 36 2.40 -17.02 4.98
N ASN A 37 2.04 -16.74 6.22
CA ASN A 37 2.90 -16.98 7.36
C ASN A 37 2.11 -17.57 8.54
N LYS A 38 2.78 -17.94 9.62
CA LYS A 38 2.17 -18.64 10.76
C LYS A 38 0.93 -17.96 11.33
N TYR A 39 0.88 -16.64 11.31
CA TYR A 39 -0.19 -15.84 11.93
C TYR A 39 -1.22 -15.36 10.94
N HIS A 40 -0.84 -15.30 9.65
CA HIS A 40 -1.67 -14.78 8.56
C HIS A 40 -1.49 -15.70 7.35
N ASN A 41 -2.32 -16.74 7.24
CA ASN A 41 -2.21 -17.75 6.18
C ASN A 41 -3.36 -17.71 5.16
N ASP A 42 -4.51 -17.20 5.53
CA ASP A 42 -5.76 -17.23 4.75
C ASP A 42 -6.16 -15.89 4.13
N TYR A 43 -5.63 -14.77 4.63
CA TYR A 43 -5.95 -13.42 4.14
C TYR A 43 -5.68 -13.26 2.63
N ALA A 44 -4.62 -13.87 2.13
CA ALA A 44 -4.15 -13.66 0.76
C ALA A 44 -5.13 -14.21 -0.29
N VAL A 45 -5.91 -15.25 0.05
CA VAL A 45 -6.95 -15.82 -0.82
C VAL A 45 -8.11 -14.84 -0.99
N VAL A 46 -8.50 -14.13 0.08
CA VAL A 46 -9.56 -13.12 0.05
C VAL A 46 -9.05 -11.80 -0.55
N ALA A 47 -7.83 -11.38 -0.18
CA ALA A 47 -7.24 -10.13 -0.63
C ALA A 47 -6.95 -10.11 -2.15
N LYS A 48 -6.50 -11.23 -2.74
CA LYS A 48 -6.09 -11.25 -4.14
C LYS A 48 -7.19 -10.79 -5.10
N PRO A 49 -8.42 -11.33 -5.10
CA PRO A 49 -9.50 -10.87 -5.99
C PRO A 49 -9.88 -9.40 -5.73
N ALA A 50 -9.82 -8.92 -4.49
CA ALA A 50 -10.07 -7.52 -4.15
C ALA A 50 -9.01 -6.59 -4.76
N PHE A 51 -7.73 -6.95 -4.67
CA PHE A 51 -6.64 -6.21 -5.29
C PHE A 51 -6.68 -6.27 -6.84
N GLU A 52 -7.07 -7.40 -7.43
CA GLU A 52 -7.30 -7.51 -8.87
C GLU A 52 -8.43 -6.58 -9.34
N GLN A 53 -9.52 -6.49 -8.57
CA GLN A 53 -10.61 -5.55 -8.85
C GLN A 53 -10.15 -4.10 -8.69
N MET A 54 -9.37 -3.79 -7.65
CA MET A 54 -8.75 -2.48 -7.43
C MET A 54 -7.86 -2.11 -8.61
N ALA A 55 -7.00 -3.02 -9.09
CA ALA A 55 -6.11 -2.79 -10.24
C ALA A 55 -6.89 -2.45 -11.52
N ARG A 56 -7.98 -3.20 -11.80
CA ARG A 56 -8.87 -2.92 -12.93
C ARG A 56 -9.58 -1.57 -12.78
N ARG A 57 -10.14 -1.28 -11.60
CA ARG A 57 -10.89 -0.04 -11.33
C ARG A 57 -10.02 1.20 -11.49
N HIS A 58 -8.77 1.13 -11.03
CA HIS A 58 -7.84 2.25 -11.00
C HIS A 58 -6.77 2.17 -12.11
N ASN A 59 -6.91 1.25 -13.06
CA ASN A 59 -6.06 1.11 -14.24
C ASN A 59 -4.56 1.09 -13.93
N PHE A 60 -4.12 0.15 -13.08
CA PHE A 60 -2.71 -0.14 -12.84
C PHE A 60 -2.39 -1.61 -13.05
N GLU A 61 -1.13 -1.92 -13.38
CA GLU A 61 -0.64 -3.29 -13.52
C GLU A 61 -0.28 -3.86 -12.15
N MET A 62 -0.66 -5.11 -11.88
CA MET A 62 -0.36 -5.78 -10.64
C MET A 62 0.28 -7.15 -10.88
N THR A 63 1.42 -7.38 -10.23
CA THR A 63 2.02 -8.71 -10.06
C THR A 63 1.75 -9.18 -8.64
N TRP A 64 1.13 -10.36 -8.49
CA TRP A 64 0.88 -10.96 -7.18
C TRP A 64 1.90 -12.06 -6.90
N ALA A 65 2.58 -11.98 -5.74
CA ALA A 65 3.60 -12.91 -5.32
C ALA A 65 3.19 -13.69 -4.06
N TRP A 66 3.19 -15.01 -4.15
CA TRP A 66 2.96 -15.94 -3.04
C TRP A 66 4.24 -16.36 -2.32
N ASN A 67 5.39 -15.92 -2.80
CA ASN A 67 6.71 -16.22 -2.28
C ASN A 67 7.70 -15.10 -2.65
N THR A 68 8.94 -15.25 -2.24
CA THR A 68 9.99 -14.23 -2.44
C THR A 68 10.64 -14.23 -3.83
N MET A 69 10.27 -15.15 -4.74
CA MET A 69 10.92 -15.27 -6.06
C MET A 69 10.98 -13.96 -6.88
N PRO A 70 9.97 -13.07 -6.89
CA PRO A 70 10.09 -11.80 -7.61
C PRO A 70 11.25 -10.92 -7.14
N PHE A 71 11.71 -11.10 -5.90
CA PHE A 71 12.85 -10.37 -5.36
C PHE A 71 14.21 -10.94 -5.78
N ASP A 72 14.23 -12.06 -6.51
CA ASP A 72 15.45 -12.60 -7.14
C ASP A 72 15.80 -11.89 -8.45
N ALA A 73 14.89 -11.07 -8.97
CA ALA A 73 15.05 -10.28 -10.19
C ALA A 73 15.21 -8.78 -9.88
N ASP A 74 15.43 -7.99 -10.95
CA ASP A 74 15.44 -6.53 -10.85
C ASP A 74 14.03 -6.00 -10.52
N LEU A 75 13.96 -5.11 -9.54
CA LEU A 75 12.73 -4.49 -9.06
C LEU A 75 12.42 -3.14 -9.74
N ALA A 76 13.34 -2.61 -10.56
CA ALA A 76 13.20 -1.28 -11.19
C ALA A 76 11.97 -1.13 -12.10
N GLY A 77 11.39 -2.27 -12.53
CA GLY A 77 10.15 -2.27 -13.33
C GLY A 77 8.87 -2.01 -12.51
N TYR A 78 8.94 -1.91 -11.19
CA TYR A 78 7.79 -1.62 -10.33
C TYR A 78 7.85 -0.19 -9.79
N ASP A 79 6.71 0.51 -9.80
CA ASP A 79 6.57 1.84 -9.21
C ASP A 79 6.30 1.79 -7.70
N ALA A 80 5.67 0.71 -7.23
CA ALA A 80 5.50 0.41 -5.82
C ALA A 80 5.55 -1.09 -5.51
N ILE A 81 6.02 -1.42 -4.30
CA ILE A 81 6.01 -2.77 -3.73
C ILE A 81 5.16 -2.75 -2.47
N VAL A 82 4.17 -3.63 -2.40
CA VAL A 82 3.28 -3.81 -1.24
C VAL A 82 3.70 -5.06 -0.47
N PHE A 83 4.11 -4.89 0.78
CA PHE A 83 4.26 -5.97 1.74
C PHE A 83 2.91 -6.17 2.44
N LEU A 84 2.07 -7.03 1.88
CA LEU A 84 0.74 -7.29 2.40
C LEU A 84 0.83 -8.41 3.43
N ASN A 85 0.69 -8.10 4.71
CA ASN A 85 0.89 -9.04 5.82
C ASN A 85 2.20 -9.87 5.73
N THR A 86 3.14 -9.39 4.94
CA THR A 86 4.41 -10.08 4.67
C THR A 86 5.53 -9.37 5.43
N PRO A 87 6.12 -10.02 6.43
CA PRO A 87 7.22 -9.43 7.18
C PRO A 87 8.50 -9.34 6.35
N GLY A 88 9.32 -8.33 6.62
CA GLY A 88 10.58 -8.11 5.91
C GLY A 88 11.58 -9.27 6.05
N GLU A 89 11.51 -10.02 7.14
CA GLU A 89 12.37 -11.17 7.38
C GLU A 89 12.19 -12.35 6.41
N GLU A 90 11.12 -12.35 5.60
CA GLU A 90 10.96 -13.32 4.51
C GLU A 90 12.03 -13.15 3.44
N LEU A 91 12.49 -11.91 3.20
CA LEU A 91 13.58 -11.63 2.26
C LEU A 91 14.94 -11.94 2.90
N LYS A 92 15.84 -12.52 2.10
CA LYS A 92 17.19 -12.93 2.59
C LYS A 92 18.27 -12.60 1.57
N GLY A 93 19.48 -12.41 2.07
CA GLY A 93 20.66 -12.24 1.25
C GLY A 93 20.50 -11.13 0.19
N GLU A 94 20.69 -11.50 -1.06
CA GLU A 94 20.60 -10.55 -2.18
C GLU A 94 19.22 -9.95 -2.40
N GLN A 95 18.14 -10.64 -2.01
CA GLN A 95 16.78 -10.10 -2.10
C GLN A 95 16.64 -8.82 -1.26
N ARG A 96 17.22 -8.79 -0.04
CA ARG A 96 17.28 -7.59 0.80
C ARG A 96 18.05 -6.48 0.12
N GLN A 97 19.21 -6.78 -0.45
CA GLN A 97 20.03 -5.79 -1.15
C GLN A 97 19.29 -5.21 -2.36
N ARG A 98 18.55 -6.02 -3.12
CA ARG A 98 17.74 -5.54 -4.25
C ARG A 98 16.63 -4.61 -3.79
N LEU A 99 15.93 -4.94 -2.70
CA LEU A 99 14.93 -4.03 -2.13
C LEU A 99 15.55 -2.71 -1.66
N GLU A 100 16.70 -2.76 -0.95
CA GLU A 100 17.40 -1.54 -0.53
C GLU A 100 17.79 -0.68 -1.73
N ASN A 101 18.34 -1.27 -2.78
CA ASN A 101 18.72 -0.56 -4.00
C ASN A 101 17.50 0.04 -4.72
N TYR A 102 16.38 -0.69 -4.77
CA TYR A 102 15.11 -0.21 -5.31
C TYR A 102 14.60 1.03 -4.55
N VAL A 103 14.61 0.98 -3.23
CA VAL A 103 14.20 2.11 -2.38
C VAL A 103 15.14 3.31 -2.57
N ARG A 104 16.47 3.09 -2.59
CA ARG A 104 17.46 4.15 -2.83
C ARG A 104 17.31 4.81 -4.20
N ALA A 105 16.84 4.08 -5.19
CA ALA A 105 16.51 4.61 -6.51
C ALA A 105 15.19 5.39 -6.56
N GLY A 106 14.49 5.56 -5.43
CA GLY A 106 13.25 6.33 -5.33
C GLY A 106 11.98 5.48 -5.41
N GLY A 107 12.10 4.16 -5.31
CA GLY A 107 10.97 3.22 -5.33
C GLY A 107 9.98 3.45 -4.19
N GLY A 108 8.71 3.10 -4.43
CA GLY A 108 7.65 3.20 -3.44
C GLY A 108 7.46 1.89 -2.65
N VAL A 109 7.21 1.98 -1.34
CA VAL A 109 6.86 0.81 -0.51
C VAL A 109 5.58 1.09 0.27
N VAL A 110 4.71 0.09 0.31
CA VAL A 110 3.52 0.05 1.16
C VAL A 110 3.66 -1.14 2.11
N ALA A 111 3.66 -0.88 3.42
CA ALA A 111 3.71 -1.91 4.44
C ALA A 111 2.36 -2.01 5.15
N VAL A 112 1.78 -3.22 5.18
CA VAL A 112 0.44 -3.47 5.71
C VAL A 112 0.53 -4.48 6.85
N HIS A 113 -0.01 -4.08 7.99
CA HIS A 113 -0.24 -4.91 9.18
C HIS A 113 1.00 -5.71 9.62
N ARG A 114 1.06 -7.03 9.41
CA ARG A 114 2.17 -7.89 9.86
C ARG A 114 3.54 -7.44 9.32
N ALA A 115 3.58 -6.73 8.20
CA ALA A 115 4.82 -6.15 7.69
C ALA A 115 5.48 -5.16 8.65
N LEU A 116 4.72 -4.59 9.59
CA LEU A 116 5.19 -3.61 10.57
C LEU A 116 5.95 -4.24 11.74
N ILE A 117 5.79 -5.54 11.96
CA ILE A 117 6.51 -6.27 13.01
C ILE A 117 7.88 -6.67 12.46
N ALA A 118 8.78 -5.71 12.34
CA ALA A 118 10.15 -5.93 11.96
C ALA A 118 10.98 -6.35 13.18
N THR A 119 11.90 -7.27 12.98
CA THR A 119 12.84 -7.71 14.01
C THR A 119 14.16 -6.95 13.84
N PRO A 120 14.48 -6.00 14.74
CA PRO A 120 15.66 -5.14 14.59
C PRO A 120 16.97 -5.93 14.49
N ASP A 121 17.09 -7.03 15.21
CA ASP A 121 18.27 -7.89 15.20
C ASP A 121 18.52 -8.59 13.87
N GLN A 122 17.48 -8.76 13.04
CA GLN A 122 17.60 -9.46 11.78
C GLN A 122 17.80 -8.50 10.58
N TRP A 123 17.14 -7.32 10.58
CA TRP A 123 17.26 -6.36 9.49
C TRP A 123 16.89 -4.94 9.95
N PRO A 124 17.81 -4.22 10.61
CA PRO A 124 17.58 -2.87 11.15
C PRO A 124 17.15 -1.85 10.09
N TRP A 125 17.59 -2.04 8.83
CA TRP A 125 17.21 -1.17 7.73
C TRP A 125 15.69 -1.23 7.46
N PHE A 126 15.09 -2.44 7.48
CA PHE A 126 13.66 -2.61 7.24
C PHE A 126 12.81 -2.04 8.38
N GLU A 127 13.24 -2.16 9.62
CA GLU A 127 12.58 -1.52 10.76
C GLU A 127 12.56 0.02 10.60
N ARG A 128 13.69 0.61 10.17
CA ARG A 128 13.75 2.04 9.85
C ARG A 128 12.89 2.42 8.65
N LEU A 129 12.75 1.55 7.66
CA LEU A 129 11.82 1.72 6.54
C LEU A 129 10.38 1.79 7.06
N ILE A 130 9.97 0.93 7.99
CA ILE A 130 8.66 1.02 8.65
C ILE A 130 8.50 2.36 9.39
N GLY A 131 9.56 2.85 10.02
CA GLY A 131 9.64 4.18 10.64
C GLY A 131 9.37 4.22 12.14
N ARG A 132 8.85 3.15 12.73
CA ARG A 132 8.63 2.99 14.18
C ARG A 132 8.93 1.55 14.63
N PRO A 133 9.62 1.35 15.76
CA PRO A 133 9.79 0.00 16.29
C PRO A 133 8.47 -0.51 16.85
N PHE A 134 8.06 -1.70 16.43
CA PHE A 134 6.92 -2.41 17.02
C PHE A 134 7.26 -2.84 18.45
N ARG A 135 6.30 -2.74 19.38
CA ARG A 135 6.43 -3.19 20.76
C ARG A 135 5.56 -4.38 21.08
N THR A 136 4.25 -4.21 20.96
CA THR A 136 3.23 -5.21 21.28
C THR A 136 1.88 -4.80 20.67
N HIS A 137 0.83 -5.55 20.97
CA HIS A 137 -0.56 -5.17 20.73
C HIS A 137 -1.49 -5.88 21.71
N PRO A 138 -2.64 -5.31 22.11
CA PRO A 138 -3.68 -6.02 22.85
C PRO A 138 -4.39 -7.06 21.97
N TYR A 139 -5.36 -7.78 22.53
CA TYR A 139 -6.28 -8.58 21.73
C TYR A 139 -7.02 -7.72 20.71
N ILE A 140 -7.57 -8.37 19.67
CA ILE A 140 -8.44 -7.71 18.69
C ILE A 140 -9.61 -7.06 19.41
N GLN A 141 -9.82 -5.77 19.16
CA GLN A 141 -10.89 -4.98 19.73
C GLN A 141 -11.44 -3.97 18.73
N THR A 142 -12.69 -3.56 18.96
CA THR A 142 -13.27 -2.44 18.23
C THR A 142 -12.81 -1.13 18.86
N GLY A 143 -12.30 -0.23 18.05
CA GLY A 143 -11.93 1.13 18.42
C GLY A 143 -12.44 2.15 17.40
N VAL A 144 -12.31 3.42 17.70
CA VAL A 144 -12.66 4.52 16.80
C VAL A 144 -11.41 5.02 16.09
N ILE A 145 -11.35 4.91 14.79
CA ILE A 145 -10.30 5.53 13.98
C ILE A 145 -10.63 6.99 13.72
N GLU A 146 -9.62 7.84 13.73
CA GLU A 146 -9.69 9.27 13.41
C GLU A 146 -8.74 9.64 12.27
N VAL A 147 -9.23 10.43 11.31
CA VAL A 147 -8.42 10.96 10.22
C VAL A 147 -7.70 12.23 10.68
N VAL A 148 -6.36 12.17 10.69
CA VAL A 148 -5.49 13.29 11.07
C VAL A 148 -5.22 14.22 9.88
N ASP A 149 -4.89 13.66 8.72
CA ASP A 149 -4.67 14.41 7.48
C ASP A 149 -5.67 13.97 6.40
N ARG A 150 -6.59 14.84 6.05
CA ARG A 150 -7.63 14.58 5.04
C ARG A 150 -7.20 14.86 3.60
N ASN A 151 -6.01 15.40 3.41
CA ASN A 151 -5.50 15.75 2.09
C ASN A 151 -4.55 14.70 1.52
N PHE A 152 -4.25 13.67 2.33
CA PHE A 152 -3.43 12.56 1.87
C PHE A 152 -4.27 11.56 1.05
N PRO A 153 -3.74 10.96 -0.02
CA PRO A 153 -4.53 10.04 -0.87
C PRO A 153 -5.20 8.88 -0.12
N ALA A 154 -4.50 8.28 0.85
CA ALA A 154 -5.03 7.15 1.62
C ALA A 154 -6.15 7.52 2.60
N THR A 155 -6.44 8.79 2.80
CA THR A 155 -7.47 9.27 3.74
C THR A 155 -8.53 10.14 3.10
N PHE A 156 -8.35 10.45 1.81
CA PHE A 156 -9.21 11.41 1.09
C PHE A 156 -10.68 11.00 1.05
N ALA A 157 -10.97 9.71 0.85
CA ALA A 157 -12.33 9.17 0.73
C ALA A 157 -12.89 8.64 2.07
N LEU A 158 -12.10 8.69 3.16
CA LEU A 158 -12.50 8.10 4.44
C LEU A 158 -13.49 8.98 5.21
N PRO A 159 -14.41 8.38 6.00
CA PRO A 159 -15.13 9.08 7.05
C PRO A 159 -14.14 9.77 8.02
N TYR A 160 -14.54 10.88 8.62
CA TYR A 160 -13.67 11.57 9.59
C TYR A 160 -13.37 10.71 10.82
N ARG A 161 -14.38 9.97 11.27
CA ARG A 161 -14.31 8.98 12.37
C ARG A 161 -15.17 7.78 12.01
N TRP A 162 -14.71 6.57 12.32
CA TRP A 162 -15.53 5.37 12.14
C TRP A 162 -15.10 4.24 13.09
N LEU A 163 -16.03 3.33 13.38
CA LEU A 163 -15.72 2.12 14.14
C LEU A 163 -14.92 1.15 13.27
N TRP A 164 -13.89 0.57 13.85
CA TRP A 164 -13.05 -0.44 13.20
C TRP A 164 -12.62 -1.49 14.21
N THR A 165 -12.51 -2.74 13.80
CA THR A 165 -12.07 -3.86 14.63
C THR A 165 -10.77 -4.41 14.06
N ASP A 166 -9.69 -4.33 14.84
CA ASP A 166 -8.36 -4.78 14.41
C ASP A 166 -7.46 -5.01 15.64
N GLU A 167 -6.20 -5.35 15.41
CA GLU A 167 -5.13 -5.31 16.41
C GLU A 167 -4.53 -3.90 16.48
N TRP A 168 -4.54 -3.31 17.66
CA TRP A 168 -4.00 -1.95 17.87
C TRP A 168 -2.53 -2.04 18.27
N TYR A 169 -1.63 -1.92 17.29
CA TYR A 169 -0.18 -2.06 17.48
C TYR A 169 0.41 -0.89 18.24
N GLU A 170 1.12 -1.17 19.33
CA GLU A 170 1.91 -0.19 20.06
C GLU A 170 3.32 -0.07 19.48
N TYR A 171 3.82 1.15 19.41
CA TYR A 171 5.10 1.48 18.80
C TYR A 171 5.99 2.28 19.76
N GLY A 172 7.30 2.21 19.52
CA GLY A 172 8.25 3.17 20.05
C GLY A 172 8.20 4.51 19.32
N GLU A 173 9.12 5.40 19.71
CA GLU A 173 9.27 6.70 19.09
C GLU A 173 9.63 6.55 17.59
N PRO A 174 9.19 7.48 16.74
CA PRO A 174 9.54 7.45 15.33
C PRO A 174 11.04 7.66 15.13
N TYR A 175 11.63 6.95 14.16
CA TYR A 175 13.03 7.12 13.78
C TYR A 175 13.34 8.44 13.08
N SER A 176 12.31 9.13 12.58
CA SER A 176 12.45 10.42 11.90
C SER A 176 11.34 11.38 12.34
N PRO A 177 11.66 12.67 12.57
CA PRO A 177 10.66 13.71 12.82
C PRO A 177 9.80 14.01 11.57
N ASP A 178 10.24 13.59 10.39
CA ASP A 178 9.52 13.80 9.12
C ASP A 178 8.39 12.78 8.89
N LEU A 179 8.24 11.79 9.77
CA LEU A 179 7.13 10.84 9.72
C LEU A 179 5.81 11.57 9.95
N LYS A 180 4.86 11.42 9.00
CA LYS A 180 3.55 12.08 9.00
C LYS A 180 2.46 11.07 9.29
N VAL A 181 1.84 11.17 10.45
CA VAL A 181 0.69 10.35 10.83
C VAL A 181 -0.54 10.83 10.06
N VAL A 182 -1.30 9.91 9.49
CA VAL A 182 -2.53 10.19 8.73
C VAL A 182 -3.79 9.62 9.38
N LEU A 183 -3.64 8.51 10.15
CA LEU A 183 -4.71 7.93 10.95
C LEU A 183 -4.21 7.68 12.37
N THR A 184 -5.10 7.89 13.34
CA THR A 184 -4.94 7.48 14.74
C THR A 184 -6.14 6.64 15.17
N VAL A 185 -5.98 5.84 16.23
CA VAL A 185 -7.10 5.25 16.97
C VAL A 185 -7.32 6.01 18.27
N ASP A 186 -8.57 6.28 18.60
CA ASP A 186 -8.97 6.87 19.90
C ASP A 186 -8.89 5.78 20.98
N GLU A 187 -7.80 5.77 21.72
CA GLU A 187 -7.50 4.74 22.72
C GLU A 187 -8.50 4.72 23.89
N SER A 188 -9.29 5.78 24.08
CA SER A 188 -10.37 5.78 25.07
C SER A 188 -11.55 4.88 24.70
N THR A 189 -11.56 4.36 23.48
CA THR A 189 -12.66 3.53 22.92
C THR A 189 -12.41 2.03 22.99
N TYR A 190 -11.25 1.60 23.46
CA TYR A 190 -10.88 0.19 23.69
C TYR A 190 -9.98 0.07 24.92
N ASP A 191 -9.70 -1.16 25.38
CA ASP A 191 -8.82 -1.42 26.52
C ASP A 191 -7.41 -1.82 26.02
N PRO A 192 -6.40 -0.94 26.06
CA PRO A 192 -5.06 -1.24 25.61
C PRO A 192 -4.34 -2.29 26.49
N THR A 193 -4.82 -2.51 27.71
CA THR A 193 -4.20 -3.45 28.66
C THR A 193 -4.74 -4.88 28.55
N LEU A 194 -5.77 -5.10 27.73
CA LEU A 194 -6.38 -6.40 27.52
C LEU A 194 -5.50 -7.27 26.59
N ILE A 195 -4.50 -7.90 27.15
CA ILE A 195 -3.45 -8.65 26.44
C ILE A 195 -3.24 -10.05 27.06
N TRP A 196 -2.43 -10.90 26.41
CA TRP A 196 -2.14 -12.25 26.86
C TRP A 196 -1.45 -12.30 28.24
N PRO A 197 -1.75 -13.29 29.07
CA PRO A 197 -1.11 -13.46 30.36
C PRO A 197 0.43 -13.45 30.26
N GLY A 198 1.07 -12.66 31.12
CA GLY A 198 2.53 -12.53 31.16
C GLY A 198 3.13 -11.53 30.18
N GLN A 199 2.31 -10.93 29.31
CA GLN A 199 2.71 -9.79 28.48
C GLN A 199 2.21 -8.47 29.09
N LYS A 200 2.74 -7.36 28.60
CA LYS A 200 2.33 -6.01 29.01
C LYS A 200 2.08 -5.17 27.77
N ALA A 201 0.98 -4.44 27.79
CA ALA A 201 0.68 -3.34 26.91
C ALA A 201 0.33 -2.13 27.78
N GLU A 202 0.85 -0.97 27.43
CA GLU A 202 0.68 0.26 28.20
C GLU A 202 -0.20 1.29 27.49
N GLY A 203 -0.50 0.99 26.23
CA GLY A 203 -1.12 1.92 25.32
C GLY A 203 -0.15 2.99 24.82
N MET A 204 -0.64 3.86 23.98
CA MET A 204 0.07 5.01 23.43
C MET A 204 -0.59 6.35 23.77
N GLY A 205 -1.73 6.30 24.47
CA GLY A 205 -2.50 7.45 24.88
C GLY A 205 -3.13 8.20 23.70
N LYS A 206 -3.28 9.53 23.87
CA LYS A 206 -4.01 10.37 22.90
C LYS A 206 -3.48 10.33 21.47
N HIS A 207 -2.23 9.98 21.25
CA HIS A 207 -1.58 10.01 19.94
C HIS A 207 -1.19 8.60 19.48
N HIS A 208 -2.17 7.70 19.37
CA HIS A 208 -1.94 6.34 18.93
C HIS A 208 -2.01 6.23 17.39
N PRO A 209 -0.85 6.25 16.67
CA PRO A 209 -0.83 6.20 15.22
C PRO A 209 -1.18 4.79 14.71
N VAL A 210 -2.02 4.71 13.67
CA VAL A 210 -2.33 3.45 12.97
C VAL A 210 -1.95 3.49 11.49
N ALA A 211 -1.75 4.68 10.91
CA ALA A 211 -1.17 4.80 9.56
C ALA A 211 -0.35 6.10 9.44
N TRP A 212 0.73 6.01 8.67
CA TRP A 212 1.65 7.13 8.41
C TRP A 212 2.37 6.98 7.08
N TYR A 213 3.02 8.06 6.67
CA TYR A 213 3.95 8.05 5.53
C TYR A 213 5.20 8.86 5.83
N HIS A 214 6.27 8.54 5.14
CA HIS A 214 7.53 9.30 5.18
C HIS A 214 8.39 9.00 3.95
N ARG A 215 9.49 9.73 3.84
CA ARG A 215 10.57 9.36 2.93
C ARG A 215 11.67 8.65 3.70
N PHE A 216 12.21 7.61 3.11
CA PHE A 216 13.30 6.85 3.72
C PHE A 216 14.26 6.37 2.63
N ASP A 217 15.55 6.61 2.82
CA ASP A 217 16.67 6.14 1.96
C ASP A 217 16.43 6.39 0.45
N GLY A 218 15.79 7.51 0.11
CA GLY A 218 15.41 7.91 -1.26
C GLY A 218 13.97 7.55 -1.66
N GLY A 219 13.38 6.54 -1.05
CA GLY A 219 12.04 6.03 -1.38
C GLY A 219 10.87 6.75 -0.71
N ARG A 220 9.66 6.34 -1.09
CA ARG A 220 8.38 6.78 -0.55
C ARG A 220 7.72 5.64 0.19
N ILE A 221 7.51 5.79 1.48
CA ILE A 221 7.03 4.72 2.35
C ILE A 221 5.67 5.09 2.92
N PHE A 222 4.66 4.28 2.65
CA PHE A 222 3.36 4.34 3.29
C PHE A 222 3.16 3.10 4.16
N VAL A 223 2.63 3.30 5.35
CA VAL A 223 2.50 2.27 6.39
C VAL A 223 1.09 2.32 6.97
N THR A 224 0.46 1.16 7.13
CA THR A 224 -0.80 1.02 7.86
C THR A 224 -0.79 -0.25 8.72
N ALA A 225 -1.18 -0.10 9.99
CA ALA A 225 -1.35 -1.21 10.93
C ALA A 225 -2.63 -2.00 10.70
N LEU A 226 -3.58 -1.44 9.95
CA LEU A 226 -4.86 -2.08 9.67
C LEU A 226 -4.66 -3.28 8.73
N GLY A 227 -5.46 -4.34 8.90
CA GLY A 227 -5.48 -5.46 7.95
C GLY A 227 -5.27 -6.85 8.51
N HIS A 228 -5.59 -7.08 9.80
CA HIS A 228 -5.39 -8.37 10.45
C HIS A 228 -6.24 -9.48 9.86
N THR A 229 -7.55 -9.27 9.74
CA THR A 229 -8.48 -10.33 9.35
C THR A 229 -8.80 -10.33 7.85
N PRO A 230 -9.08 -11.52 7.27
CA PRO A 230 -9.43 -11.64 5.85
C PRO A 230 -10.66 -10.83 5.44
N GLU A 231 -11.64 -10.67 6.35
CA GLU A 231 -12.89 -9.97 6.09
C GLU A 231 -12.69 -8.51 5.72
N LEU A 232 -11.63 -7.88 6.22
CA LEU A 232 -11.30 -6.47 5.96
C LEU A 232 -11.05 -6.20 4.47
N TYR A 233 -10.58 -7.20 3.73
CA TYR A 233 -10.37 -7.10 2.28
C TYR A 233 -11.67 -7.10 1.44
N ASN A 234 -12.83 -7.21 2.10
CA ASN A 234 -14.14 -6.98 1.49
C ASN A 234 -14.71 -5.58 1.82
N ASP A 235 -14.06 -4.82 2.69
CA ASP A 235 -14.50 -3.48 3.08
C ASP A 235 -13.99 -2.42 2.09
N SER A 236 -14.93 -1.67 1.50
CA SER A 236 -14.60 -0.66 0.49
C SER A 236 -13.84 0.54 1.05
N VAL A 237 -14.07 0.91 2.31
CA VAL A 237 -13.38 2.02 2.99
C VAL A 237 -11.91 1.64 3.20
N TYR A 238 -11.66 0.41 3.66
CA TYR A 238 -10.32 -0.13 3.80
C TYR A 238 -9.58 -0.23 2.47
N LEU A 239 -10.24 -0.73 1.41
CA LEU A 239 -9.62 -0.84 0.09
C LEU A 239 -9.28 0.52 -0.53
N GLU A 240 -10.10 1.55 -0.33
CA GLU A 240 -9.77 2.92 -0.75
C GLU A 240 -8.57 3.49 0.03
N HIS A 241 -8.47 3.16 1.32
CA HIS A 241 -7.30 3.50 2.14
C HIS A 241 -6.02 2.87 1.58
N ILE A 242 -6.03 1.56 1.32
CA ILE A 242 -4.90 0.83 0.73
C ILE A 242 -4.54 1.39 -0.64
N TYR A 243 -5.54 1.60 -1.52
CA TYR A 243 -5.30 2.17 -2.84
C TYR A 243 -4.64 3.55 -2.77
N GLY A 244 -5.12 4.43 -1.91
CA GLY A 244 -4.53 5.76 -1.75
C GLY A 244 -3.06 5.72 -1.30
N GLY A 245 -2.72 4.77 -0.42
CA GLY A 245 -1.34 4.49 -0.03
C GLY A 245 -0.48 4.00 -1.18
N ILE A 246 -0.99 3.05 -1.97
CA ILE A 246 -0.33 2.55 -3.19
C ILE A 246 -0.13 3.68 -4.21
N TYR A 247 -1.17 4.47 -4.48
CA TYR A 247 -1.09 5.59 -5.41
C TYR A 247 0.00 6.59 -5.03
N TRP A 248 0.07 6.99 -3.76
CA TRP A 248 1.10 7.91 -3.30
C TRP A 248 2.49 7.28 -3.36
N ALA A 249 2.65 6.03 -2.92
CA ALA A 249 3.93 5.34 -2.97
C ALA A 249 4.44 5.20 -4.41
N ALA A 250 3.57 4.84 -5.36
CA ALA A 250 3.92 4.68 -6.77
C ALA A 250 4.25 6.02 -7.46
N THR A 251 3.45 7.07 -7.21
CA THR A 251 3.50 8.30 -8.02
C THR A 251 4.17 9.48 -7.32
N GLY A 252 4.22 9.48 -5.99
CA GLY A 252 4.62 10.64 -5.17
C GLY A 252 3.63 11.80 -5.22
N ARG A 253 2.46 11.61 -5.83
CA ARG A 253 1.47 12.69 -6.02
C ARG A 253 0.49 12.71 -4.86
N GLY A 254 0.26 13.92 -4.33
CA GLY A 254 -0.86 14.21 -3.42
C GLY A 254 -2.14 14.49 -4.20
N ILE A 255 -3.25 14.65 -3.47
CA ILE A 255 -4.50 15.12 -4.03
C ILE A 255 -4.52 16.64 -3.93
N GLN A 256 -4.50 17.33 -5.06
CA GLN A 256 -4.68 18.78 -5.10
C GLN A 256 -6.19 19.08 -5.02
N ARG A 257 -6.64 19.69 -3.94
CA ARG A 257 -7.94 20.35 -3.90
C ARG A 257 -7.79 21.67 -4.66
N LYS A 258 -8.54 21.81 -5.75
CA LYS A 258 -8.67 23.10 -6.44
C LYS A 258 -9.52 24.04 -5.60
#